data_a0186d085bf15c1574ba23d01e85b250
#
_entry.id   a0186d085bf15c1574ba23d01e85b250
#
_cell.length_a   1.000
_cell.length_b   1.000
_cell.length_c   1.000
_cell.angle_alpha   90.00
_cell.angle_beta   90.00
_cell.angle_gamma   90.00
#
_symmetry.space_group_name_H-M   'P 1'
#
loop_
_entity.id
_entity.type
_entity.pdbx_description
1 polymer ?
#
loop_
_entity_poly.entity_id
_entity_poly.type
_entity_poly.pdbx_seq_one_letter_code
_entity_poly.pdbx_strand_id
1 'polypeptide(L)'
;SHQIKLLESVLECRVCERSAQGVSLTADGEILYAATQRAFSALEQAVVQIAHARQPPSLTVTTTSNFLTHWLVPRLADFTARFPAIDLRLHTSVERVDLQLGTVDAAIRYRETPEPDLCCTLLYEDRFIVVASPSLGLARPEDLQRVTLFHVANRRVPADSPNWENWRRRYGPSTLNIDAGLTFSDETHAL
;
A
#
# COMPACT_ATOMS: atom_id res chain seq x y z
N SER A 1 18.62 6.34 -30.72
CA SER A 1 17.97 7.64 -30.98
C SER A 1 19.04 8.69 -31.19
N HIS A 2 18.80 9.67 -32.09
CA HIS A 2 19.74 10.76 -32.35
C HIS A 2 20.00 11.58 -31.08
N GLN A 3 19.00 11.80 -30.27
CA GLN A 3 19.11 12.55 -29.02
C GLN A 3 20.00 11.87 -27.96
N ILE A 4 19.96 10.54 -27.88
CA ILE A 4 20.87 9.81 -26.98
C ILE A 4 22.31 9.97 -27.43
N LYS A 5 22.58 9.91 -28.73
CA LYS A 5 23.95 10.13 -29.28
C LYS A 5 24.43 11.56 -28.99
N LEU A 6 23.57 12.55 -29.10
CA LEU A 6 23.90 13.94 -28.78
C LEU A 6 24.22 14.09 -27.29
N LEU A 7 23.43 13.49 -26.43
CA LEU A 7 23.66 13.46 -24.99
C LEU A 7 25.02 12.78 -24.67
N GLU A 8 25.27 11.62 -25.22
CA GLU A 8 26.55 10.90 -25.02
C GLU A 8 27.75 11.73 -25.52
N SER A 9 27.59 12.50 -26.60
CA SER A 9 28.64 13.38 -27.09
C SER A 9 28.91 14.58 -26.18
N VAL A 10 27.89 15.10 -25.47
CA VAL A 10 28.05 16.19 -24.51
C VAL A 10 28.67 15.69 -23.20
N LEU A 11 28.31 14.48 -22.79
CA LEU A 11 28.80 13.87 -21.55
C LEU A 11 30.17 13.17 -21.72
N GLU A 12 30.65 13.02 -22.99
CA GLU A 12 31.86 12.30 -23.34
C GLU A 12 31.91 10.84 -22.84
N CYS A 13 30.72 10.25 -22.56
CA CYS A 13 30.59 8.87 -22.12
C CYS A 13 29.38 8.19 -22.77
N ARG A 14 29.33 6.86 -22.73
CA ARG A 14 28.16 6.10 -23.18
C ARG A 14 27.19 5.88 -22.01
N VAL A 15 25.93 6.18 -22.24
CA VAL A 15 24.86 5.93 -21.27
C VAL A 15 24.04 4.68 -21.59
N CYS A 16 24.16 4.15 -22.81
CA CYS A 16 23.48 2.94 -23.24
C CYS A 16 24.42 1.98 -23.97
N GLU A 17 24.26 0.69 -23.72
CA GLU A 17 24.87 -0.41 -24.46
C GLU A 17 23.80 -1.16 -25.25
N ARG A 18 24.21 -1.61 -26.47
CA ARG A 18 23.34 -2.44 -27.32
C ARG A 18 23.91 -3.84 -27.39
N SER A 19 23.07 -4.82 -27.09
CA SER A 19 23.37 -6.23 -27.21
C SER A 19 22.35 -6.93 -28.14
N ALA A 20 22.58 -8.19 -28.44
CA ALA A 20 21.61 -9.03 -29.15
C ALA A 20 20.29 -9.21 -28.35
N GLN A 21 20.30 -8.94 -27.04
CA GLN A 21 19.15 -9.06 -26.14
C GLN A 21 18.40 -7.74 -25.94
N GLY A 22 18.89 -6.62 -26.51
CA GLY A 22 18.25 -5.31 -26.40
C GLY A 22 19.22 -4.19 -26.03
N VAL A 23 18.66 -3.15 -25.39
CA VAL A 23 19.39 -1.97 -24.90
C VAL A 23 19.40 -2.02 -23.37
N SER A 24 20.59 -1.89 -22.78
CA SER A 24 20.81 -1.76 -21.35
C SER A 24 21.50 -0.44 -21.03
N LEU A 25 21.38 0.03 -19.79
CA LEU A 25 22.11 1.19 -19.31
C LEU A 25 23.54 0.80 -18.92
N THR A 26 24.48 1.71 -19.11
CA THR A 26 25.81 1.65 -18.51
C THR A 26 25.76 2.13 -17.06
N ALA A 27 26.85 2.02 -16.30
CA ALA A 27 26.94 2.60 -14.95
C ALA A 27 26.67 4.11 -14.94
N ASP A 28 27.21 4.85 -15.93
CA ASP A 28 26.94 6.28 -16.10
C ASP A 28 25.48 6.53 -16.51
N GLY A 29 24.92 5.63 -17.34
CA GLY A 29 23.52 5.64 -17.72
C GLY A 29 22.57 5.45 -16.53
N GLU A 30 22.88 4.55 -15.60
CA GLU A 30 22.11 4.34 -14.37
C GLU A 30 22.08 5.58 -13.49
N ILE A 31 23.25 6.24 -13.31
CA ILE A 31 23.36 7.50 -12.55
C ILE A 31 22.49 8.58 -13.18
N LEU A 32 22.59 8.75 -14.50
CA LEU A 32 21.80 9.76 -15.21
C LEU A 32 20.30 9.44 -15.21
N TYR A 33 19.94 8.18 -15.39
CA TYR A 33 18.55 7.73 -15.35
C TYR A 33 17.91 8.01 -14.00
N ALA A 34 18.59 7.65 -12.89
CA ALA A 34 18.10 7.93 -11.55
C ALA A 34 17.95 9.44 -11.27
N ALA A 35 18.89 10.26 -11.77
CA ALA A 35 18.80 11.72 -11.65
C ALA A 35 17.62 12.29 -12.47
N THR A 36 17.43 11.80 -13.68
CA THR A 36 16.37 12.21 -14.60
C THR A 36 14.99 11.85 -14.03
N GLN A 37 14.83 10.64 -13.50
CA GLN A 37 13.60 10.20 -12.84
C GLN A 37 13.23 11.13 -11.68
N ARG A 38 14.19 11.47 -10.83
CA ARG A 38 13.94 12.42 -9.71
C ARG A 38 13.54 13.80 -10.20
N ALA A 39 14.20 14.29 -11.28
CA ALA A 39 13.90 15.60 -11.84
C ALA A 39 12.48 15.65 -12.46
N PHE A 40 12.07 14.64 -13.20
CA PHE A 40 10.72 14.56 -13.74
C PHE A 40 9.67 14.41 -12.65
N SER A 41 9.90 13.58 -11.63
CA SER A 41 8.99 13.49 -10.48
C SER A 41 8.84 14.84 -9.77
N ALA A 42 9.91 15.62 -9.60
CA ALA A 42 9.84 16.94 -9.01
C ALA A 42 9.02 17.94 -9.86
N LEU A 43 9.15 17.86 -11.19
CA LEU A 43 8.34 18.66 -12.11
C LEU A 43 6.86 18.27 -12.07
N GLU A 44 6.55 16.98 -12.06
CA GLU A 44 5.18 16.50 -11.92
C GLU A 44 4.56 16.97 -10.60
N GLN A 45 5.30 16.91 -9.50
CA GLN A 45 4.87 17.43 -8.21
C GLN A 45 4.56 18.94 -8.27
N ALA A 46 5.43 19.73 -8.88
CA ALA A 46 5.20 21.17 -9.03
C ALA A 46 3.93 21.48 -9.84
N VAL A 47 3.68 20.74 -10.92
CA VAL A 47 2.45 20.86 -11.72
C VAL A 47 1.21 20.52 -10.90
N VAL A 48 1.25 19.42 -10.14
CA VAL A 48 0.16 19.01 -9.24
C VAL A 48 -0.09 20.07 -8.17
N GLN A 49 0.95 20.62 -7.52
CA GLN A 49 0.82 21.68 -6.52
C GLN A 49 0.20 22.95 -7.11
N ILE A 50 0.62 23.37 -8.31
CA ILE A 50 0.03 24.54 -9.00
C ILE A 50 -1.46 24.29 -9.30
N ALA A 51 -1.82 23.08 -9.72
CA ALA A 51 -3.20 22.72 -10.00
C ALA A 51 -4.05 22.72 -8.72
N HIS A 52 -3.53 22.14 -7.62
CA HIS A 52 -4.19 22.12 -6.32
C HIS A 52 -4.40 23.51 -5.72
N ALA A 53 -3.43 24.43 -5.87
CA ALA A 53 -3.53 25.81 -5.37
C ALA A 53 -4.70 26.60 -5.99
N ARG A 54 -5.26 26.14 -7.11
CA ARG A 54 -6.36 26.78 -7.83
C ARG A 54 -7.72 26.11 -7.61
N GLN A 55 -7.76 25.00 -6.88
CA GLN A 55 -8.98 24.26 -6.56
C GLN A 55 -9.47 24.54 -5.15
N PRO A 56 -10.75 24.31 -4.84
CA PRO A 56 -11.21 24.28 -3.46
C PRO A 56 -10.34 23.32 -2.62
N PRO A 57 -10.17 23.57 -1.32
CA PRO A 57 -9.37 22.69 -0.48
C PRO A 57 -9.89 21.25 -0.57
N SER A 58 -9.09 20.38 -1.15
CA SER A 58 -9.38 18.95 -1.25
C SER A 58 -8.41 18.17 -0.36
N LEU A 59 -8.91 17.11 0.25
CA LEU A 59 -8.14 16.20 1.07
C LEU A 59 -8.24 14.79 0.48
N THR A 60 -7.14 14.29 -0.07
CA THR A 60 -7.06 12.95 -0.61
C THR A 60 -6.42 12.02 0.40
N VAL A 61 -7.20 11.06 0.89
CA VAL A 61 -6.75 10.07 1.89
C VAL A 61 -6.77 8.68 1.27
N THR A 62 -5.69 7.93 1.48
CA THR A 62 -5.64 6.52 1.09
C THR A 62 -5.57 5.60 2.30
N THR A 63 -6.27 4.47 2.22
CA THR A 63 -6.29 3.45 3.28
C THR A 63 -6.60 2.06 2.71
N THR A 64 -6.65 1.03 3.56
CA THR A 64 -7.13 -0.30 3.14
C THR A 64 -8.65 -0.32 2.99
N SER A 65 -9.17 -1.23 2.16
CA SER A 65 -10.62 -1.40 1.94
C SER A 65 -11.37 -1.66 3.23
N ASN A 66 -10.83 -2.53 4.08
CA ASN A 66 -11.43 -2.91 5.34
C ASN A 66 -11.57 -1.71 6.30
N PHE A 67 -10.48 -0.95 6.49
CA PHE A 67 -10.51 0.24 7.32
C PHE A 67 -11.48 1.29 6.77
N LEU A 68 -11.46 1.52 5.45
CA LEU A 68 -12.39 2.44 4.83
C LEU A 68 -13.84 2.04 5.10
N THR A 69 -14.20 0.79 4.79
CA THR A 69 -15.58 0.31 4.84
C THR A 69 -16.12 0.25 6.26
N HIS A 70 -15.36 -0.33 7.18
CA HIS A 70 -15.88 -0.65 8.50
C HIS A 70 -15.62 0.42 9.56
N TRP A 71 -14.60 1.25 9.37
CA TRP A 71 -14.26 2.27 10.35
C TRP A 71 -14.51 3.69 9.85
N LEU A 72 -14.05 4.04 8.65
CA LEU A 72 -14.06 5.43 8.19
C LEU A 72 -15.43 5.84 7.63
N VAL A 73 -16.03 5.03 6.75
CA VAL A 73 -17.33 5.35 6.11
C VAL A 73 -18.42 5.66 7.13
N PRO A 74 -18.60 4.90 8.22
CA PRO A 74 -19.61 5.23 9.24
C PRO A 74 -19.40 6.59 9.94
N ARG A 75 -18.20 7.17 9.84
CA ARG A 75 -17.81 8.44 10.49
C ARG A 75 -17.73 9.63 9.53
N LEU A 76 -17.93 9.39 8.22
CA LEU A 76 -17.84 10.46 7.22
C LEU A 76 -18.87 11.55 7.40
N ALA A 77 -20.07 11.22 7.87
CA ALA A 77 -21.12 12.21 8.12
C ALA A 77 -20.68 13.26 9.16
N ASP A 78 -20.00 12.84 10.22
CA ASP A 78 -19.47 13.75 11.24
C ASP A 78 -18.35 14.64 10.68
N PHE A 79 -17.48 14.04 9.86
CA PHE A 79 -16.40 14.79 9.23
C PHE A 79 -16.94 15.87 8.29
N THR A 80 -17.87 15.53 7.39
CA THR A 80 -18.45 16.46 6.41
C THR A 80 -19.27 17.55 7.09
N ALA A 81 -19.92 17.26 8.20
CA ALA A 81 -20.63 18.25 9.00
C ALA A 81 -19.67 19.25 9.67
N ARG A 82 -18.51 18.82 10.12
CA ARG A 82 -17.50 19.67 10.77
C ARG A 82 -16.68 20.48 9.77
N PHE A 83 -16.43 19.93 8.59
CA PHE A 83 -15.54 20.50 7.58
C PHE A 83 -16.21 20.55 6.20
N PRO A 84 -17.33 21.27 6.06
CA PRO A 84 -18.14 21.29 4.84
C PRO A 84 -17.42 21.88 3.62
N ALA A 85 -16.35 22.65 3.84
CA ALA A 85 -15.56 23.27 2.77
C ALA A 85 -14.46 22.34 2.21
N ILE A 86 -14.25 21.17 2.79
CA ILE A 86 -13.21 20.23 2.35
C ILE A 86 -13.83 19.20 1.39
N ASP A 87 -13.33 19.15 0.15
CA ASP A 87 -13.62 18.06 -0.80
C ASP A 87 -12.79 16.83 -0.40
N LEU A 88 -13.42 15.88 0.30
CA LEU A 88 -12.75 14.67 0.77
C LEU A 88 -12.76 13.58 -0.32
N ARG A 89 -11.57 13.14 -0.70
CA ARG A 89 -11.35 12.08 -1.69
C ARG A 89 -10.74 10.86 -1.01
N LEU A 90 -11.39 9.71 -1.14
CA LEU A 90 -10.99 8.48 -0.48
C LEU A 90 -10.58 7.44 -1.50
N HIS A 91 -9.38 6.89 -1.35
CA HIS A 91 -8.84 5.84 -2.20
C HIS A 91 -8.49 4.61 -1.37
N THR A 92 -8.76 3.44 -1.91
CA THR A 92 -8.31 2.19 -1.31
C THR A 92 -7.08 1.67 -2.05
N SER A 93 -6.04 1.35 -1.30
CA SER A 93 -4.84 0.70 -1.81
C SER A 93 -4.12 0.00 -0.68
N VAL A 94 -3.57 -1.16 -0.95
CA VAL A 94 -2.59 -1.85 -0.08
C VAL A 94 -1.15 -1.49 -0.45
N GLU A 95 -0.98 -0.75 -1.54
CA GLU A 95 0.33 -0.36 -2.02
C GLU A 95 0.92 0.79 -1.19
N ARG A 96 2.26 0.79 -1.14
CA ARG A 96 2.98 1.94 -0.59
C ARG A 96 2.81 3.11 -1.54
N VAL A 97 2.19 4.17 -1.04
CA VAL A 97 2.01 5.41 -1.78
C VAL A 97 3.09 6.39 -1.34
N ASP A 98 3.75 6.98 -2.30
CA ASP A 98 4.68 8.07 -2.04
C ASP A 98 3.90 9.37 -1.82
N LEU A 99 3.82 9.80 -0.56
CA LEU A 99 3.12 11.04 -0.19
C LEU A 99 3.85 12.29 -0.70
N GLN A 100 5.13 12.17 -1.04
CA GLN A 100 5.90 13.30 -1.57
C GLN A 100 5.51 13.63 -3.02
N LEU A 101 4.89 12.70 -3.74
CA LEU A 101 4.38 12.94 -5.10
C LEU A 101 3.15 13.85 -5.14
N GLY A 102 2.56 14.20 -3.98
CA GLY A 102 1.46 15.17 -3.90
C GLY A 102 0.12 14.69 -4.50
N THR A 103 0.00 13.42 -4.86
CA THR A 103 -1.26 12.82 -5.34
C THR A 103 -2.17 12.37 -4.20
N VAL A 104 -1.62 12.24 -2.99
CA VAL A 104 -2.30 11.83 -1.77
C VAL A 104 -1.75 12.68 -0.63
N ASP A 105 -2.65 13.27 0.17
CA ASP A 105 -2.28 14.14 1.28
C ASP A 105 -2.02 13.36 2.58
N ALA A 106 -2.73 12.25 2.77
CA ALA A 106 -2.59 11.40 3.95
C ALA A 106 -2.81 9.92 3.62
N ALA A 107 -2.11 9.05 4.35
CA ALA A 107 -2.28 7.61 4.26
C ALA A 107 -2.51 7.01 5.65
N ILE A 108 -3.54 6.18 5.78
CA ILE A 108 -3.78 5.38 6.98
C ILE A 108 -3.30 3.97 6.68
N ARG A 109 -2.33 3.48 7.46
CA ARG A 109 -1.67 2.20 7.21
C ARG A 109 -1.41 1.45 8.51
N TYR A 110 -1.49 0.12 8.44
CA TYR A 110 -0.94 -0.74 9.47
C TYR A 110 0.58 -0.80 9.33
N ARG A 111 1.30 -0.47 10.39
CA ARG A 111 2.78 -0.50 10.43
C ARG A 111 3.26 -0.71 11.86
N GLU A 112 4.40 -1.38 11.98
CA GLU A 112 5.07 -1.57 13.27
C GLU A 112 5.87 -0.32 13.69
N THR A 113 6.45 0.37 12.70
CA THR A 113 7.31 1.54 12.94
C THR A 113 6.87 2.73 12.07
N PRO A 114 6.99 3.96 12.58
CA PRO A 114 6.76 5.16 11.78
C PRO A 114 7.70 5.24 10.58
N GLU A 115 7.29 5.94 9.52
CA GLU A 115 8.14 6.29 8.38
C GLU A 115 9.03 7.48 8.78
N PRO A 116 10.37 7.39 8.66
CA PRO A 116 11.28 8.43 9.17
C PRO A 116 11.06 9.81 8.54
N ASP A 117 10.67 9.85 7.26
CA ASP A 117 10.53 11.09 6.48
C ASP A 117 9.09 11.64 6.45
N LEU A 118 8.19 11.07 7.25
CA LEU A 118 6.79 11.48 7.29
C LEU A 118 6.35 11.86 8.71
N CYS A 119 5.41 12.81 8.78
CA CYS A 119 4.71 13.08 10.02
C CYS A 119 3.72 11.95 10.31
N CYS A 120 4.02 11.10 11.28
CA CYS A 120 3.22 9.95 11.65
C CYS A 120 2.52 10.14 12.98
N THR A 121 1.22 9.84 13.03
CA THR A 121 0.43 9.84 14.25
C THR A 121 -0.18 8.45 14.45
N LEU A 122 0.05 7.85 15.62
CA LEU A 122 -0.60 6.60 15.99
C LEU A 122 -2.09 6.84 16.21
N LEU A 123 -2.94 6.12 15.48
CA LEU A 123 -4.39 6.15 15.67
C LEU A 123 -4.80 5.21 16.81
N TYR A 124 -4.37 3.96 16.75
CA TYR A 124 -4.57 2.94 17.80
C TYR A 124 -3.64 1.74 17.55
N GLU A 125 -3.45 0.94 18.59
CA GLU A 125 -2.78 -0.36 18.47
C GLU A 125 -3.79 -1.41 17.99
N ASP A 126 -3.46 -2.07 16.89
CA ASP A 126 -4.33 -3.06 16.28
C ASP A 126 -4.17 -4.44 16.94
N ARG A 127 -5.25 -5.23 16.92
CA ARG A 127 -5.27 -6.60 17.41
C ARG A 127 -5.94 -7.50 16.39
N PHE A 128 -5.25 -8.55 16.01
CA PHE A 128 -5.79 -9.54 15.11
C PHE A 128 -6.34 -10.73 15.89
N ILE A 129 -7.56 -11.11 15.58
CA ILE A 129 -8.25 -12.24 16.18
C ILE A 129 -8.83 -13.15 15.09
N VAL A 130 -8.95 -14.42 15.40
CA VAL A 130 -9.71 -15.34 14.55
C VAL A 130 -11.19 -15.12 14.81
N VAL A 131 -11.94 -14.94 13.74
CA VAL A 131 -13.39 -14.75 13.78
C VAL A 131 -14.08 -15.81 12.94
N ALA A 132 -15.31 -16.16 13.33
CA ALA A 132 -16.16 -17.08 12.59
C ALA A 132 -17.63 -16.78 12.87
N SER A 133 -18.52 -17.22 11.96
CA SER A 133 -19.96 -17.14 12.23
C SER A 133 -20.30 -17.93 13.50
N PRO A 134 -21.11 -17.37 14.40
CA PRO A 134 -21.60 -18.10 15.59
C PRO A 134 -22.34 -19.40 15.24
N SER A 135 -22.96 -19.47 14.07
CA SER A 135 -23.67 -20.66 13.60
C SER A 135 -22.78 -21.88 13.42
N LEU A 136 -21.46 -21.69 13.28
CA LEU A 136 -20.49 -22.80 13.17
C LEU A 136 -20.21 -23.49 14.50
N GLY A 137 -20.60 -22.89 15.63
CA GLY A 137 -20.45 -23.46 16.97
C GLY A 137 -19.00 -23.82 17.33
N LEU A 138 -18.03 -23.01 16.87
CA LEU A 138 -16.62 -23.20 17.18
C LEU A 138 -16.33 -22.67 18.58
N ALA A 139 -15.78 -23.51 19.45
CA ALA A 139 -15.46 -23.14 20.83
C ALA A 139 -13.96 -23.22 21.15
N ARG A 140 -13.21 -24.00 20.40
CA ARG A 140 -11.79 -24.28 20.63
C ARG A 140 -10.99 -24.24 19.34
N PRO A 141 -9.67 -23.99 19.42
CA PRO A 141 -8.79 -23.97 18.23
C PRO A 141 -8.87 -25.24 17.38
N GLU A 142 -9.06 -26.40 18.00
CA GLU A 142 -9.17 -27.69 17.32
C GLU A 142 -10.40 -27.77 16.39
N ASP A 143 -11.44 -27.03 16.69
CA ASP A 143 -12.67 -27.00 15.90
C ASP A 143 -12.45 -26.42 14.49
N LEU A 144 -11.39 -25.64 14.28
CA LEU A 144 -11.02 -25.10 12.98
C LEU A 144 -10.70 -26.18 11.93
N GLN A 145 -10.39 -27.40 12.35
CA GLN A 145 -10.17 -28.53 11.43
C GLN A 145 -11.46 -28.93 10.68
N ARG A 146 -12.62 -28.52 11.17
CA ARG A 146 -13.94 -28.88 10.61
C ARG A 146 -14.50 -27.84 9.64
N VAL A 147 -13.81 -26.72 9.48
CA VAL A 147 -14.31 -25.59 8.69
C VAL A 147 -13.30 -25.19 7.63
N THR A 148 -13.79 -24.52 6.59
CA THR A 148 -12.95 -23.94 5.55
C THR A 148 -12.27 -22.67 6.07
N LEU A 149 -10.96 -22.62 6.02
CA LEU A 149 -10.20 -21.43 6.39
C LEU A 149 -10.25 -20.40 5.26
N PHE A 150 -10.28 -19.13 5.62
CA PHE A 150 -10.21 -18.02 4.69
C PHE A 150 -8.82 -17.40 4.76
N HIS A 151 -8.21 -17.22 3.60
CA HIS A 151 -6.90 -16.63 3.40
C HIS A 151 -7.05 -15.30 2.68
N VAL A 152 -6.22 -14.32 3.05
CA VAL A 152 -6.11 -13.07 2.32
C VAL A 152 -4.77 -13.04 1.62
N ALA A 153 -4.79 -12.99 0.28
CA ALA A 153 -3.58 -12.94 -0.55
C ALA A 153 -2.99 -11.52 -0.53
N ASN A 154 -2.41 -11.11 0.59
CA ASN A 154 -1.72 -9.84 0.68
C ASN A 154 -0.20 -10.05 0.49
N ARG A 155 0.29 -9.83 -0.72
CA ARG A 155 1.69 -10.08 -1.10
C ARG A 155 2.72 -9.14 -0.46
N ARG A 156 2.26 -8.10 0.28
CA ARG A 156 3.14 -7.04 0.81
C ARG A 156 3.09 -6.94 2.34
N VAL A 157 2.54 -7.92 2.99
CA VAL A 157 2.47 -7.96 4.45
C VAL A 157 3.81 -8.47 4.98
N PRO A 158 4.41 -7.85 6.01
CA PRO A 158 5.62 -8.35 6.65
C PRO A 158 5.48 -9.81 7.08
N ALA A 159 6.60 -10.53 7.19
CA ALA A 159 6.60 -11.96 7.58
C ALA A 159 5.92 -12.23 8.93
N ASP A 160 5.88 -11.21 9.80
CA ASP A 160 5.27 -11.28 11.14
C ASP A 160 3.77 -10.97 11.13
N SER A 161 3.22 -10.66 9.97
CA SER A 161 1.81 -10.31 9.85
C SER A 161 0.91 -11.45 10.27
N PRO A 162 -0.28 -11.12 10.77
CA PRO A 162 -1.26 -12.11 11.16
C PRO A 162 -1.65 -12.94 9.93
N ASN A 163 -1.28 -14.21 10.00
CA ASN A 163 -1.64 -15.24 9.05
C ASN A 163 -1.87 -16.54 9.81
N TRP A 164 -2.42 -17.55 9.11
CA TRP A 164 -2.73 -18.84 9.73
C TRP A 164 -1.50 -19.57 10.23
N GLU A 165 -0.33 -19.42 9.61
CA GLU A 165 0.92 -20.04 10.06
C GLU A 165 1.39 -19.45 11.39
N ASN A 166 1.43 -18.11 11.50
CA ASN A 166 1.80 -17.41 12.72
C ASN A 166 0.81 -17.69 13.85
N TRP A 167 -0.49 -17.73 13.52
CA TRP A 167 -1.52 -18.06 14.49
C TRP A 167 -1.40 -19.52 14.97
N ARG A 168 -1.27 -20.49 14.04
CA ARG A 168 -1.09 -21.91 14.37
C ARG A 168 0.12 -22.11 15.27
N ARG A 169 1.24 -21.46 14.96
CA ARG A 169 2.47 -21.56 15.76
C ARG A 169 2.31 -21.08 17.20
N ARG A 170 1.45 -20.08 17.45
CA ARG A 170 1.28 -19.46 18.77
C ARG A 170 0.10 -20.05 19.57
N TYR A 171 -0.96 -20.41 18.91
CA TYR A 171 -2.25 -20.68 19.56
C TYR A 171 -2.98 -21.91 19.00
N GLY A 172 -2.65 -22.36 17.81
CA GLY A 172 -3.38 -23.41 17.11
C GLY A 172 -2.78 -24.80 17.28
N PRO A 173 -3.56 -25.85 17.01
CA PRO A 173 -3.05 -27.22 16.98
C PRO A 173 -2.08 -27.39 15.82
N SER A 174 -0.97 -28.11 16.05
CA SER A 174 0.04 -28.40 15.02
C SER A 174 -0.52 -29.20 13.83
N THR A 175 -1.61 -29.93 14.07
CA THR A 175 -2.30 -30.74 13.05
C THR A 175 -3.25 -29.94 12.16
N LEU A 176 -3.48 -28.64 12.42
CA LEU A 176 -4.34 -27.80 11.59
C LEU A 176 -3.77 -27.66 10.18
N ASN A 177 -4.53 -28.10 9.19
CA ASN A 177 -4.17 -27.86 7.79
C ASN A 177 -4.46 -26.40 7.43
N ILE A 178 -3.41 -25.64 7.21
CA ILE A 178 -3.49 -24.22 6.85
C ILE A 178 -3.26 -23.95 5.36
N ASP A 179 -3.01 -24.99 4.57
CA ASP A 179 -2.72 -24.85 3.13
C ASP A 179 -3.99 -24.91 2.29
N ALA A 180 -5.07 -25.44 2.87
CA ALA A 180 -6.37 -25.57 2.22
C ALA A 180 -7.32 -24.47 2.68
N GLY A 181 -8.20 -24.02 1.77
CA GLY A 181 -9.20 -23.01 2.08
C GLY A 181 -9.58 -22.15 0.89
N LEU A 182 -10.27 -21.04 1.14
CA LEU A 182 -10.61 -20.04 0.14
C LEU A 182 -9.66 -18.84 0.27
N THR A 183 -9.19 -18.35 -0.87
CA THR A 183 -8.27 -17.21 -0.92
C THR A 183 -8.96 -16.01 -1.52
N PHE A 184 -8.91 -14.88 -0.81
CA PHE A 184 -9.45 -13.60 -1.23
C PHE A 184 -8.30 -12.62 -1.52
N SER A 185 -8.49 -11.77 -2.51
CA SER A 185 -7.54 -10.68 -2.82
C SER A 185 -7.72 -9.45 -1.92
N ASP A 186 -8.89 -9.34 -1.27
CA ASP A 186 -9.25 -8.23 -0.39
C ASP A 186 -9.82 -8.77 0.93
N GLU A 187 -9.33 -8.22 2.04
CA GLU A 187 -9.71 -8.64 3.40
C GLU A 187 -11.19 -8.39 3.71
N THR A 188 -11.80 -7.37 3.08
CA THR A 188 -13.22 -7.05 3.27
C THR A 188 -14.12 -8.19 2.80
N HIS A 189 -13.68 -8.95 1.80
CA HIS A 189 -14.44 -10.09 1.26
C HIS A 189 -14.25 -11.38 2.05
N ALA A 190 -13.29 -11.41 2.98
CA ALA A 190 -13.02 -12.56 3.83
C ALA A 190 -13.75 -12.49 5.18
N LEU A 191 -14.51 -11.42 5.43
CA LEU A 191 -15.37 -11.20 6.59
C LEU A 191 -16.85 -11.50 6.21
#